data_6c9639a1171d8fd2e1a34136056ddf3a
#
_entry.id   6c9639a1171d8fd2e1a34136056ddf3a
#
_cell.length_a   1.000
_cell.length_b   1.000
_cell.length_c   1.000
_cell.angle_alpha   90.00
_cell.angle_beta   90.00
_cell.angle_gamma   90.00
#
_symmetry.space_group_name_H-M   'P 1'
#
loop_
_entity.id
_entity.type
_entity.pdbx_description
1 polymer ?
#
loop_
_entity_poly.entity_id
_entity_poly.type
_entity_poly.pdbx_seq_one_letter_code
_entity_poly.pdbx_strand_id
1 'polypeptide(L)'
;MKPSPGHFVTVAEVRTNKALRIVNVTTDEEKIRNIIHFKELEGPERELAVWRDIDRAFSEPVAMSADRADYASTQILAELFRKEGLDGIAYRSAFGTGHNIALFDADAADIVACQLYRVTGTDLRYSRQGSARAARQGA
;
A
#
# COMPACT_ATOMS: atom_id res chain seq x y z
N MET A 1 7.48 -0.12 -12.46
CA MET A 1 8.58 0.72 -13.01
C MET A 1 8.40 2.13 -12.48
N LYS A 2 9.43 2.74 -11.87
CA LYS A 2 9.37 4.16 -11.45
C LYS A 2 9.56 5.05 -12.67
N PRO A 3 8.74 6.07 -12.89
CA PRO A 3 8.93 6.98 -14.00
C PRO A 3 10.21 7.82 -13.80
N SER A 4 10.97 7.98 -14.88
CA SER A 4 12.20 8.79 -14.90
C SER A 4 11.96 10.16 -15.54
N PRO A 5 12.82 11.18 -15.30
CA PRO A 5 12.72 12.46 -15.97
C PRO A 5 12.61 12.30 -17.49
N GLY A 6 11.69 13.03 -18.09
CA GLY A 6 11.36 12.95 -19.52
C GLY A 6 10.23 11.98 -19.87
N HIS A 7 9.86 11.06 -18.99
CA HIS A 7 8.70 10.20 -19.20
C HIS A 7 7.38 10.98 -19.03
N PHE A 8 6.34 10.44 -19.66
CA PHE A 8 4.99 10.95 -19.49
C PHE A 8 4.19 10.01 -18.59
N VAL A 9 3.35 10.61 -17.73
CA VAL A 9 2.46 9.90 -16.82
C VAL A 9 1.06 10.48 -16.99
N THR A 10 0.08 9.62 -17.19
CA THR A 10 -1.33 10.03 -17.15
C THR A 10 -1.84 9.88 -15.75
N VAL A 11 -2.34 10.97 -15.16
CA VAL A 11 -3.04 10.96 -13.87
C VAL A 11 -4.53 11.01 -14.17
N ALA A 12 -5.27 10.04 -13.64
CA ALA A 12 -6.72 9.98 -13.74
C ALA A 12 -7.37 10.42 -12.44
N GLU A 13 -8.39 11.24 -12.52
CA GLU A 13 -9.32 11.48 -11.43
C GLU A 13 -10.40 10.39 -11.48
N VAL A 14 -10.57 9.71 -10.36
CA VAL A 14 -11.53 8.61 -10.20
C VAL A 14 -12.57 9.02 -9.17
N ARG A 15 -13.84 8.78 -9.47
CA ARG A 15 -14.96 9.03 -8.57
C ARG A 15 -15.75 7.75 -8.33
N THR A 16 -16.00 7.45 -7.07
CA THR A 16 -16.88 6.33 -6.71
C THR A 16 -18.34 6.67 -7.06
N ASN A 17 -19.05 5.71 -7.61
CA ASN A 17 -20.45 5.88 -8.04
C ASN A 17 -21.46 5.45 -6.97
N LYS A 18 -20.98 4.90 -5.84
CA LYS A 18 -21.75 4.50 -4.67
C LYS A 18 -20.94 4.73 -3.39
N ALA A 19 -21.60 4.69 -2.23
CA ALA A 19 -20.91 4.64 -0.95
C ALA A 19 -20.20 3.30 -0.80
N LEU A 20 -18.92 3.31 -0.41
CA LEU A 20 -18.07 2.14 -0.26
C LEU A 20 -17.67 1.91 1.19
N ARG A 21 -17.64 0.65 1.60
CA ARG A 21 -17.12 0.19 2.89
C ARG A 21 -15.66 -0.25 2.68
N ILE A 22 -14.72 0.59 3.09
CA ILE A 22 -13.29 0.34 2.92
C ILE A 22 -12.66 -0.01 4.26
N VAL A 23 -11.92 -1.13 4.33
CA VAL A 23 -11.06 -1.41 5.47
C VAL A 23 -9.81 -0.54 5.35
N ASN A 24 -9.52 0.25 6.38
CA ASN A 24 -8.32 1.05 6.45
C ASN A 24 -7.29 0.30 7.30
N VAL A 25 -6.30 -0.30 6.65
CA VAL A 25 -5.21 -1.03 7.30
C VAL A 25 -3.99 -0.14 7.59
N THR A 26 -4.06 1.16 7.24
CA THR A 26 -3.00 2.10 7.62
C THR A 26 -2.91 2.20 9.13
N THR A 27 -1.71 2.08 9.69
CA THR A 27 -1.48 2.08 11.14
C THR A 27 -1.59 3.47 11.77
N ASP A 28 -2.72 4.16 11.61
CA ASP A 28 -3.12 5.26 12.46
C ASP A 28 -3.88 4.67 13.65
N GLU A 29 -3.26 4.71 14.82
CA GLU A 29 -3.68 4.00 16.05
C GLU A 29 -5.14 4.27 16.49
N GLU A 30 -5.72 5.38 16.11
CA GLU A 30 -7.09 5.75 16.52
C GLU A 30 -8.22 5.16 15.67
N LYS A 31 -7.94 4.76 14.42
CA LYS A 31 -8.99 4.36 13.46
C LYS A 31 -9.23 2.87 13.34
N ILE A 32 -8.32 2.03 13.82
CA ILE A 32 -8.39 0.58 13.67
C ILE A 32 -9.46 -0.05 14.56
N ARG A 33 -9.80 0.57 15.69
CA ARG A 33 -10.71 0.04 16.70
C ARG A 33 -12.15 -0.20 16.25
N ASN A 34 -12.58 0.35 15.10
CA ASN A 34 -14.01 0.42 14.79
C ASN A 34 -14.48 -0.52 13.67
N ILE A 35 -13.60 -1.30 13.03
CA ILE A 35 -14.00 -1.95 11.77
C ILE A 35 -14.04 -3.48 11.84
N ILE A 36 -13.23 -4.15 12.66
CA ILE A 36 -13.23 -5.61 12.72
C ILE A 36 -13.16 -6.09 14.18
N HIS A 37 -14.20 -6.76 14.64
CA HIS A 37 -14.16 -7.58 15.84
C HIS A 37 -13.50 -8.93 15.48
N PHE A 38 -12.19 -9.03 15.53
CA PHE A 38 -11.52 -10.32 15.65
C PHE A 38 -11.70 -10.83 17.09
N LYS A 39 -12.51 -11.86 17.25
CA LYS A 39 -13.01 -12.31 18.54
C LYS A 39 -11.99 -13.06 19.42
N GLU A 40 -10.72 -13.24 18.99
CA GLU A 40 -9.74 -14.10 19.68
C GLU A 40 -8.29 -13.59 19.68
N LEU A 41 -8.05 -12.29 19.60
CA LEU A 41 -6.68 -11.78 19.82
C LEU A 41 -6.58 -11.23 21.25
N GLU A 42 -5.86 -11.92 22.11
CA GLU A 42 -5.58 -11.47 23.47
C GLU A 42 -4.58 -10.31 23.46
N GLY A 43 -5.08 -9.13 23.77
CA GLY A 43 -4.31 -7.93 24.05
C GLY A 43 -4.16 -6.95 22.89
N PRO A 44 -4.25 -5.63 23.17
CA PRO A 44 -4.22 -4.56 22.16
C PRO A 44 -2.89 -4.49 21.40
N GLU A 45 -1.78 -4.95 21.98
CA GLU A 45 -0.46 -4.95 21.33
C GLU A 45 -0.34 -5.99 20.21
N ARG A 46 -0.97 -7.15 20.39
CA ARG A 46 -1.03 -8.19 19.34
C ARG A 46 -1.87 -7.75 18.15
N GLU A 47 -3.01 -7.13 18.43
CA GLU A 47 -3.87 -6.60 17.38
C GLU A 47 -3.13 -5.56 16.53
N LEU A 48 -2.43 -4.61 17.17
CA LEU A 48 -1.65 -3.59 16.49
C LEU A 48 -0.50 -4.21 15.65
N ALA A 49 0.15 -5.24 16.13
CA ALA A 49 1.21 -5.94 15.40
C ALA A 49 0.67 -6.61 14.13
N VAL A 50 -0.48 -7.27 14.21
CA VAL A 50 -1.15 -7.90 13.05
C VAL A 50 -1.52 -6.84 12.00
N TRP A 51 -2.10 -5.73 12.41
CA TRP A 51 -2.46 -4.65 11.47
C TRP A 51 -1.24 -4.01 10.80
N ARG A 52 -0.12 -3.87 11.51
CA ARG A 52 1.15 -3.43 10.92
C ARG A 52 1.68 -4.40 9.87
N ASP A 53 1.58 -5.69 10.14
CA ASP A 53 2.02 -6.72 9.19
C ASP A 53 1.13 -6.75 7.95
N ILE A 54 -0.18 -6.58 8.11
CA ILE A 54 -1.13 -6.44 7.00
C ILE A 54 -0.81 -5.20 6.16
N ASP A 55 -0.69 -4.01 6.79
CA ASP A 55 -0.36 -2.77 6.09
C ASP A 55 0.96 -2.90 5.33
N ARG A 56 1.98 -3.51 5.95
CA ARG A 56 3.27 -3.77 5.30
C ARG A 56 3.12 -4.69 4.10
N ALA A 57 2.38 -5.80 4.22
CA ALA A 57 2.18 -6.75 3.14
C ALA A 57 1.50 -6.12 1.91
N PHE A 58 0.56 -5.19 2.10
CA PHE A 58 -0.07 -4.46 1.00
C PHE A 58 0.77 -3.30 0.47
N SER A 59 1.62 -2.69 1.30
CA SER A 59 2.40 -1.49 0.95
C SER A 59 3.74 -1.83 0.30
N GLU A 60 4.34 -2.98 0.60
CA GLU A 60 5.63 -3.37 0.04
C GLU A 60 5.54 -3.61 -1.46
N PRO A 61 6.40 -2.95 -2.28
CA PRO A 61 6.46 -3.23 -3.71
C PRO A 61 6.95 -4.66 -3.92
N VAL A 62 6.14 -5.48 -4.55
CA VAL A 62 6.56 -6.83 -4.92
C VAL A 62 7.63 -6.73 -5.99
N ALA A 63 8.82 -7.29 -5.73
CA ALA A 63 9.88 -7.36 -6.72
C ALA A 63 9.42 -8.19 -7.93
N MET A 64 9.87 -7.83 -9.15
CA MET A 64 9.50 -8.58 -10.38
C MET A 64 9.95 -10.05 -10.36
N SER A 65 10.81 -10.44 -9.41
CA SER A 65 11.29 -11.80 -9.15
C SER A 65 10.58 -12.46 -7.97
N ALA A 66 9.58 -11.79 -7.36
CA ALA A 66 8.88 -12.34 -6.21
C ALA A 66 8.08 -13.59 -6.61
N ASP A 67 8.22 -14.61 -5.80
CA ASP A 67 7.52 -15.87 -5.99
C ASP A 67 6.00 -15.67 -5.83
N ARG A 68 5.19 -16.51 -6.47
CA ARG A 68 3.71 -16.48 -6.33
C ARG A 68 3.27 -16.58 -4.85
N ALA A 69 4.13 -17.09 -3.99
CA ALA A 69 3.90 -17.17 -2.55
C ALA A 69 3.73 -15.79 -1.88
N ASP A 70 4.44 -14.75 -2.35
CA ASP A 70 4.36 -13.41 -1.76
C ASP A 70 3.01 -12.73 -2.03
N TYR A 71 2.34 -13.11 -3.13
CA TYR A 71 0.99 -12.63 -3.44
C TYR A 71 -0.12 -13.40 -2.72
N ALA A 72 0.14 -14.66 -2.32
CA ALA A 72 -0.90 -15.52 -1.78
C ALA A 72 -1.51 -14.96 -0.48
N SER A 73 -0.69 -14.39 0.39
CA SER A 73 -1.14 -13.82 1.67
C SER A 73 -2.07 -12.63 1.49
N THR A 74 -1.71 -11.69 0.60
CA THR A 74 -2.55 -10.51 0.32
C THR A 74 -3.82 -10.87 -0.42
N GLN A 75 -3.78 -11.87 -1.29
CA GLN A 75 -4.98 -12.39 -1.97
C GLN A 75 -5.96 -13.05 -0.99
N ILE A 76 -5.47 -13.85 -0.04
CA ILE A 76 -6.30 -14.50 0.98
C ILE A 76 -6.97 -13.44 1.85
N LEU A 77 -6.24 -12.40 2.29
CA LEU A 77 -6.78 -11.31 3.08
C LEU A 77 -7.82 -10.50 2.28
N ALA A 78 -7.56 -10.21 1.00
CA ALA A 78 -8.50 -9.51 0.14
C ALA A 78 -9.81 -10.30 -0.02
N GLU A 79 -9.72 -11.62 -0.22
CA GLU A 79 -10.90 -12.50 -0.30
C GLU A 79 -11.66 -12.58 1.02
N LEU A 80 -10.95 -12.58 2.17
CA LEU A 80 -11.58 -12.51 3.49
C LEU A 80 -12.39 -11.23 3.65
N PHE A 81 -11.78 -10.08 3.38
CA PHE A 81 -12.44 -8.77 3.46
C PHE A 81 -13.65 -8.67 2.53
N ARG A 82 -13.52 -9.22 1.32
CA ARG A 82 -14.64 -9.30 0.37
C ARG A 82 -15.80 -10.14 0.89
N LYS A 83 -15.52 -11.28 1.54
CA LYS A 83 -16.54 -12.14 2.17
C LYS A 83 -17.24 -11.44 3.33
N GLU A 84 -16.54 -10.57 4.05
CA GLU A 84 -17.13 -9.74 5.12
C GLU A 84 -17.94 -8.54 4.58
N GLY A 85 -18.12 -8.48 3.26
CA GLY A 85 -18.92 -7.44 2.61
C GLY A 85 -18.24 -6.08 2.54
N LEU A 86 -16.90 -6.05 2.57
CA LEU A 86 -16.13 -4.85 2.32
C LEU A 86 -15.90 -4.67 0.81
N ASP A 87 -15.83 -3.42 0.36
CA ASP A 87 -15.71 -3.06 -1.05
C ASP A 87 -14.25 -2.81 -1.47
N GLY A 88 -13.32 -2.69 -0.50
CA GLY A 88 -11.92 -2.43 -0.80
C GLY A 88 -11.05 -2.25 0.45
N ILE A 89 -9.77 -1.97 0.20
CA ILE A 89 -8.73 -1.82 1.23
C ILE A 89 -8.00 -0.51 0.98
N ALA A 90 -7.78 0.29 2.04
CA ALA A 90 -6.88 1.43 2.04
C ALA A 90 -5.60 1.07 2.80
N TYR A 91 -4.44 1.29 2.19
CA TYR A 91 -3.11 1.00 2.74
C TYR A 91 -2.12 2.11 2.39
N ARG A 92 -0.98 2.17 3.10
CA ARG A 92 0.03 3.22 2.88
C ARG A 92 0.68 3.12 1.51
N SER A 93 0.98 4.28 0.92
CA SER A 93 1.79 4.31 -0.30
C SER A 93 3.27 4.08 0.03
N ALA A 94 3.93 3.16 -0.70
CA ALA A 94 5.38 2.98 -0.62
C ALA A 94 6.17 4.15 -1.26
N PHE A 95 5.50 5.01 -2.02
CA PHE A 95 6.16 6.05 -2.82
C PHE A 95 5.93 7.47 -2.35
N GLY A 96 5.18 7.68 -1.25
CA GLY A 96 4.87 9.01 -0.74
C GLY A 96 4.02 8.98 0.52
N THR A 97 3.58 10.15 0.96
CA THR A 97 2.76 10.33 2.17
C THR A 97 1.28 10.01 1.98
N GLY A 98 0.89 9.59 0.78
CA GLY A 98 -0.50 9.25 0.45
C GLY A 98 -0.88 7.82 0.81
N HIS A 99 -2.13 7.51 0.52
CA HIS A 99 -2.70 6.17 0.67
C HIS A 99 -3.08 5.61 -0.70
N ASN A 100 -2.98 4.30 -0.85
CA ASN A 100 -3.54 3.57 -1.97
C ASN A 100 -4.89 3.00 -1.56
N ILE A 101 -5.80 2.88 -2.50
CA ILE A 101 -7.08 2.19 -2.33
C ILE A 101 -7.17 1.12 -3.41
N ALA A 102 -7.33 -0.14 -2.99
CA ALA A 102 -7.65 -1.23 -3.88
C ALA A 102 -9.14 -1.55 -3.76
N LEU A 103 -9.90 -1.38 -4.84
CA LEU A 103 -11.30 -1.75 -4.92
C LEU A 103 -11.45 -3.19 -5.39
N PHE A 104 -12.36 -3.95 -4.77
CA PHE A 104 -12.64 -5.33 -5.18
C PHE A 104 -13.57 -5.42 -6.40
N ASP A 105 -14.27 -4.33 -6.71
CA ASP A 105 -15.15 -4.19 -7.85
C ASP A 105 -14.73 -2.94 -8.64
N ALA A 106 -14.24 -3.15 -9.86
CA ALA A 106 -13.82 -2.06 -10.73
C ALA A 106 -14.99 -1.18 -11.18
N ASP A 107 -16.19 -1.73 -11.23
CA ASP A 107 -17.41 -1.00 -11.65
C ASP A 107 -17.94 -0.08 -10.54
N ALA A 108 -17.33 -0.10 -9.34
CA ALA A 108 -17.69 0.78 -8.25
C ALA A 108 -17.14 2.21 -8.38
N ALA A 109 -16.34 2.49 -9.43
CA ALA A 109 -15.72 3.79 -9.65
C ALA A 109 -15.53 4.09 -11.13
N ASP A 110 -15.71 5.36 -11.48
CA ASP A 110 -15.59 5.86 -12.84
C ASP A 110 -14.42 6.84 -12.98
N ILE A 111 -13.74 6.80 -14.12
CA ILE A 111 -12.74 7.80 -14.48
C ILE A 111 -13.48 9.03 -15.00
N VAL A 112 -13.38 10.14 -14.26
CA VAL A 112 -14.09 11.38 -14.59
C VAL A 112 -13.22 12.41 -15.30
N ALA A 113 -11.89 12.32 -15.16
CA ALA A 113 -10.93 13.18 -15.86
C ALA A 113 -9.58 12.48 -16.00
N CYS A 114 -8.83 12.87 -17.02
CA CYS A 114 -7.45 12.46 -17.24
C CYS A 114 -6.56 13.64 -17.60
N GLN A 115 -5.37 13.69 -17.02
CA GLN A 115 -4.37 14.73 -17.30
C GLN A 115 -3.02 14.08 -17.59
N LEU A 116 -2.39 14.52 -18.67
CA LEU A 116 -1.05 14.10 -19.03
C LEU A 116 -0.01 15.01 -18.36
N TYR A 117 0.96 14.40 -17.68
CA TYR A 117 2.07 15.08 -17.03
C TYR A 117 3.39 14.58 -17.59
N ARG A 118 4.37 15.49 -17.71
CA ARG A 118 5.75 15.14 -17.99
C ARG A 118 6.54 15.12 -16.67
N VAL A 119 7.26 14.05 -16.41
CA VAL A 119 8.14 13.95 -15.25
C VAL A 119 9.34 14.88 -15.44
N THR A 120 9.50 15.87 -14.57
CA THR A 120 10.57 16.86 -14.61
C THR A 120 11.75 16.53 -13.70
N GLY A 121 11.52 15.73 -12.66
CA GLY A 121 12.53 15.31 -11.71
C GLY A 121 12.08 14.19 -10.78
N THR A 122 13.02 13.60 -10.07
CA THR A 122 12.79 12.60 -9.01
C THR A 122 13.69 12.92 -7.83
N ASP A 123 13.11 12.88 -6.62
CA ASP A 123 13.86 13.01 -5.37
C ASP A 123 14.34 11.64 -4.89
N LEU A 124 15.63 11.54 -4.56
CA LEU A 124 16.22 10.37 -3.94
C LEU A 124 16.67 10.71 -2.53
N ARG A 125 16.15 9.97 -1.56
CA ARG A 125 16.55 10.11 -0.16
C ARG A 125 17.36 8.89 0.26
N TYR A 126 18.49 9.11 0.94
CA TYR A 126 19.36 8.07 1.42
C TYR A 126 19.41 8.08 2.94
N SER A 127 19.35 6.92 3.54
CA SER A 127 19.75 6.73 4.93
C SER A 127 20.98 5.85 5.00
N ARG A 128 21.95 6.22 5.85
CA ARG A 128 23.15 5.42 6.05
C ARG A 128 22.79 4.12 6.80
N GLN A 129 23.15 2.98 6.21
CA GLN A 129 22.99 1.68 6.84
C GLN A 129 24.39 1.14 7.21
N GLY A 130 24.64 0.99 8.52
CA GLY A 130 25.91 0.47 9.03
C GLY A 130 27.09 1.45 9.07
N SER A 131 28.24 0.99 9.55
CA SER A 131 29.49 1.73 9.59
C SER A 131 30.20 1.71 8.22
N ALA A 132 30.85 2.82 7.84
CA ALA A 132 31.68 2.83 6.65
C ALA A 132 32.83 1.81 6.79
N ARG A 133 32.96 0.89 5.84
CA ARG A 133 34.21 0.13 5.70
C ARG A 133 35.27 1.07 5.15
N ALA A 134 36.40 1.23 5.86
CA ALA A 134 37.51 1.94 5.34
C ALA A 134 38.02 1.23 4.07
N ALA A 135 38.16 1.98 2.97
CA ALA A 135 38.80 1.46 1.79
C ALA A 135 40.27 1.14 2.20
N ARG A 136 40.71 -0.09 2.00
CA ARG A 136 42.13 -0.40 2.11
C ARG A 136 42.85 0.41 1.03
N GLN A 137 43.67 1.37 1.43
CA GLN A 137 44.66 1.96 0.53
C GLN A 137 45.63 0.81 0.21
N GLY A 138 45.55 0.34 -1.02
CA GLY A 138 46.60 -0.57 -1.56
C GLY A 138 47.90 0.21 -1.66
N ALA A 139 48.94 -0.36 -1.10
CA ALA A 139 50.31 0.07 -1.27
C ALA A 139 50.76 -0.24 -2.69
#